data_0b2079d8f55fdbf7acf35e697b3d468b
#
_entry.id   0b2079d8f55fdbf7acf35e697b3d468b
#
_cell.length_a   1.000
_cell.length_b   1.000
_cell.length_c   1.000
_cell.angle_alpha   90.00
_cell.angle_beta   90.00
_cell.angle_gamma   90.00
#
_symmetry.space_group_name_H-M   'P 1'
#
loop_
_entity.id
_entity.type
_entity.pdbx_description
1 polymer ?
#
loop_
_entity_poly.entity_id
_entity_poly.type
_entity_poly.pdbx_seq_one_letter_code
_entity_poly.pdbx_strand_id
1 'polypeptide(L)'
;MSESKNIMSNTFSSAQGVTGNILSRTRGDKVIWASVIRLTMISILVVYSSIGSLAYRMNKSTESYLFRQVGYICLGVVIIYFAHRVNYTIYSKVASLLFLISIPLLIYTLKYGSNINEANRWIKLPVINLTFQTSDLAKLALFMYMSRLLSRRQSVIKDFKKGFLPLIAPVGIICILIAPANLSTALLIGGIGLMLMFIGRVSVKHLLLVVGVALMPLIFLVSGSSH
;
A
#
# COMPACT_ATOMS: atom_id res chain seq x y z
N MET A 1 39.33 -17.40 -19.52
CA MET A 1 37.85 -17.43 -19.78
C MET A 1 37.12 -18.51 -18.95
N SER A 2 37.78 -19.56 -18.46
CA SER A 2 37.17 -20.60 -17.62
C SER A 2 37.07 -20.18 -16.12
N GLU A 3 38.02 -19.40 -15.63
CA GLU A 3 38.11 -18.95 -14.22
C GLU A 3 37.03 -17.95 -13.84
N SER A 4 36.68 -17.04 -14.73
CA SER A 4 35.60 -16.07 -14.52
C SER A 4 34.20 -16.71 -14.44
N LYS A 5 33.98 -17.80 -15.21
CA LYS A 5 32.76 -18.60 -15.13
C LYS A 5 32.62 -19.34 -13.79
N ASN A 6 33.73 -19.88 -13.26
CA ASN A 6 33.74 -20.58 -11.97
C ASN A 6 33.51 -19.61 -10.79
N ILE A 7 34.07 -18.40 -10.82
CA ILE A 7 33.84 -17.38 -9.78
C ILE A 7 32.37 -16.94 -9.80
N MET A 8 31.80 -16.74 -10.98
CA MET A 8 30.40 -16.34 -11.14
C MET A 8 29.41 -17.44 -10.70
N SER A 9 29.68 -18.69 -11.00
CA SER A 9 28.86 -19.84 -10.57
C SER A 9 28.94 -20.04 -9.05
N ASN A 10 30.12 -19.88 -8.44
CA ASN A 10 30.29 -20.01 -6.99
C ASN A 10 29.64 -18.86 -6.22
N THR A 11 29.68 -17.63 -6.72
CA THR A 11 28.95 -16.49 -6.11
C THR A 11 27.44 -16.64 -6.23
N PHE A 12 26.92 -17.14 -7.36
CA PHE A 12 25.51 -17.44 -7.52
C PHE A 12 25.04 -18.59 -6.60
N SER A 13 25.82 -19.64 -6.48
CA SER A 13 25.54 -20.78 -5.59
C SER A 13 25.58 -20.37 -4.11
N SER A 14 26.54 -19.53 -3.71
CA SER A 14 26.64 -19.01 -2.35
C SER A 14 25.48 -18.06 -2.01
N ALA A 15 25.05 -17.22 -2.96
CA ALA A 15 23.90 -16.35 -2.78
C ALA A 15 22.59 -17.14 -2.65
N GLN A 16 22.44 -18.24 -3.42
CA GLN A 16 21.28 -19.14 -3.29
C GLN A 16 21.29 -19.90 -1.96
N GLY A 17 22.46 -20.28 -1.45
CA GLY A 17 22.59 -20.95 -0.15
C GLY A 17 22.25 -20.02 1.02
N VAL A 18 22.67 -18.78 0.98
CA VAL A 18 22.38 -17.78 2.02
C VAL A 18 20.88 -17.40 2.02
N THR A 19 20.30 -17.15 0.84
CA THR A 19 18.86 -16.88 0.73
C THR A 19 18.00 -18.07 1.13
N GLY A 20 18.41 -19.31 0.79
CA GLY A 20 17.73 -20.54 1.20
C GLY A 20 17.72 -20.74 2.73
N ASN A 21 18.85 -20.46 3.40
CA ASN A 21 18.99 -20.60 4.85
C ASN A 21 18.21 -19.50 5.63
N ILE A 22 18.16 -18.28 5.13
CA ILE A 22 17.36 -17.20 5.74
C ILE A 22 15.86 -17.51 5.59
N LEU A 23 15.45 -17.98 4.41
CA LEU A 23 14.05 -18.32 4.12
C LEU A 23 13.55 -19.56 4.89
N SER A 24 14.43 -20.52 5.23
CA SER A 24 14.04 -21.68 6.03
C SER A 24 13.85 -21.38 7.52
N ARG A 25 14.48 -20.33 8.03
CA ARG A 25 14.37 -19.88 9.42
C ARG A 25 13.21 -18.92 9.69
N THR A 26 12.61 -18.34 8.65
CA THR A 26 11.48 -17.40 8.80
C THR A 26 10.16 -18.18 8.86
N ARG A 27 9.38 -17.96 9.92
CA ARG A 27 7.98 -18.39 9.99
C ARG A 27 7.19 -17.53 9.00
N GLY A 28 6.65 -18.11 7.92
CA GLY A 28 5.85 -17.39 6.92
C GLY A 28 6.01 -17.96 5.52
N ASP A 29 5.22 -17.46 4.58
CA ASP A 29 5.26 -17.87 3.20
C ASP A 29 6.56 -17.38 2.52
N LYS A 30 7.33 -18.34 1.99
CA LYS A 30 8.61 -18.10 1.31
C LYS A 30 8.45 -17.17 0.08
N VAL A 31 7.26 -17.20 -0.56
CA VAL A 31 6.97 -16.39 -1.75
C VAL A 31 6.86 -14.90 -1.34
N ILE A 32 6.23 -14.63 -0.19
CA ILE A 32 6.11 -13.26 0.34
C ILE A 32 7.50 -12.70 0.68
N TRP A 33 8.33 -13.47 1.38
CA TRP A 33 9.69 -13.04 1.73
C TRP A 33 10.57 -12.83 0.49
N ALA A 34 10.48 -13.71 -0.49
CA ALA A 34 11.18 -13.55 -1.76
C ALA A 34 10.75 -12.29 -2.50
N SER A 35 9.45 -11.97 -2.47
CA SER A 35 8.91 -10.75 -3.07
C SER A 35 9.42 -9.49 -2.35
N VAL A 36 9.45 -9.49 -1.02
CA VAL A 36 10.00 -8.38 -0.22
C VAL A 36 11.47 -8.13 -0.56
N ILE A 37 12.27 -9.20 -0.61
CA ILE A 37 13.72 -9.09 -0.95
C ILE A 37 13.89 -8.53 -2.37
N ARG A 38 13.15 -9.03 -3.36
CA ARG A 38 13.22 -8.52 -4.74
C ARG A 38 12.84 -7.05 -4.85
N LEU A 39 11.73 -6.65 -4.21
CA LEU A 39 11.29 -5.26 -4.18
C LEU A 39 12.30 -4.35 -3.48
N THR A 40 12.94 -4.80 -2.42
CA THR A 40 14.00 -4.08 -1.72
C THR A 40 15.21 -3.85 -2.63
N MET A 41 15.66 -4.89 -3.34
CA MET A 41 16.76 -4.78 -4.29
C MET A 41 16.45 -3.79 -5.42
N ILE A 42 15.26 -3.90 -6.02
CA ILE A 42 14.79 -2.98 -7.07
C ILE A 42 14.72 -1.56 -6.53
N SER A 43 14.20 -1.35 -5.32
CA SER A 43 14.13 -0.03 -4.69
C SER A 43 15.50 0.63 -4.55
N ILE A 44 16.52 -0.12 -4.12
CA ILE A 44 17.89 0.40 -4.00
C ILE A 44 18.44 0.80 -5.38
N LEU A 45 18.25 -0.03 -6.40
CA LEU A 45 18.72 0.24 -7.76
C LEU A 45 18.03 1.47 -8.37
N VAL A 46 16.71 1.59 -8.22
CA VAL A 46 15.93 2.73 -8.73
C VAL A 46 16.35 4.02 -8.04
N VAL A 47 16.50 4.01 -6.73
CA VAL A 47 16.93 5.17 -5.97
C VAL A 47 18.35 5.56 -6.38
N TYR A 48 19.28 4.61 -6.50
CA TYR A 48 20.64 4.88 -6.96
C TYR A 48 20.66 5.53 -8.35
N SER A 49 19.89 5.01 -9.28
CA SER A 49 19.78 5.55 -10.64
C SER A 49 19.18 6.96 -10.67
N SER A 50 18.19 7.23 -9.81
CA SER A 50 17.46 8.52 -9.79
C SER A 50 18.18 9.62 -9.01
N ILE A 51 19.06 9.28 -8.07
CA ILE A 51 19.73 10.24 -7.20
C ILE A 51 20.72 11.13 -7.97
N GLY A 52 21.35 10.64 -9.04
CA GLY A 52 22.34 11.40 -9.79
C GLY A 52 21.82 12.76 -10.26
N SER A 53 20.62 12.83 -10.78
CA SER A 53 19.96 14.06 -11.24
C SER A 53 19.47 14.95 -10.09
N LEU A 54 19.05 14.36 -8.98
CA LEU A 54 18.48 15.07 -7.83
C LEU A 54 19.60 15.67 -6.93
N ALA A 55 20.69 14.95 -6.73
CA ALA A 55 21.84 15.40 -5.96
C ALA A 55 22.48 16.62 -6.62
N TYR A 56 22.59 16.61 -7.94
CA TYR A 56 23.08 17.75 -8.72
C TYR A 56 22.22 19.01 -8.52
N ARG A 57 20.89 18.87 -8.49
CA ARG A 57 19.96 20.01 -8.28
C ARG A 57 19.96 20.54 -6.84
N MET A 58 20.22 19.69 -5.84
CA MET A 58 20.10 20.07 -4.42
C MET A 58 21.43 20.31 -3.71
N ASN A 59 22.56 20.26 -4.41
CA ASN A 59 23.92 20.45 -3.84
C ASN A 59 24.20 19.54 -2.62
N LYS A 60 23.66 18.32 -2.61
CA LYS A 60 23.85 17.32 -1.55
C LYS A 60 24.59 16.11 -2.10
N SER A 61 25.42 15.47 -1.27
CA SER A 61 26.14 14.26 -1.66
C SER A 61 25.16 13.09 -1.92
N THR A 62 25.37 12.38 -3.03
CA THR A 62 24.61 11.18 -3.42
C THR A 62 24.62 10.15 -2.31
N GLU A 63 25.73 10.03 -1.57
CA GLU A 63 25.89 9.07 -0.47
C GLU A 63 24.90 9.30 0.67
N SER A 64 24.62 10.55 1.04
CA SER A 64 23.69 10.86 2.13
C SER A 64 22.25 10.41 1.84
N TYR A 65 21.83 10.45 0.57
CA TYR A 65 20.52 9.93 0.15
C TYR A 65 20.48 8.40 0.19
N LEU A 66 21.56 7.72 -0.24
CA LEU A 66 21.65 6.26 -0.18
C LEU A 66 21.62 5.75 1.26
N PHE A 67 22.41 6.36 2.17
CA PHE A 67 22.38 6.00 3.59
C PHE A 67 20.99 6.14 4.20
N ARG A 68 20.30 7.23 3.87
CA ARG A 68 18.91 7.43 4.32
C ARG A 68 17.97 6.36 3.78
N GLN A 69 18.08 6.01 2.50
CA GLN A 69 17.26 4.96 1.87
C GLN A 69 17.51 3.60 2.51
N VAL A 70 18.78 3.22 2.70
CA VAL A 70 19.15 1.98 3.38
C VAL A 70 18.60 1.96 4.80
N GLY A 71 18.68 3.07 5.53
CA GLY A 71 18.10 3.21 6.86
C GLY A 71 16.58 2.97 6.88
N TYR A 72 15.83 3.52 5.94
CA TYR A 72 14.39 3.29 5.81
C TYR A 72 14.08 1.84 5.46
N ILE A 73 14.87 1.22 4.60
CA ILE A 73 14.71 -0.20 4.26
C ILE A 73 14.96 -1.08 5.48
N CYS A 74 16.04 -0.85 6.21
CA CYS A 74 16.33 -1.59 7.44
C CYS A 74 15.20 -1.44 8.47
N LEU A 75 14.71 -0.23 8.68
CA LEU A 75 13.58 0.03 9.56
C LEU A 75 12.33 -0.73 9.08
N GLY A 76 12.02 -0.68 7.77
CA GLY A 76 10.90 -1.41 7.18
C GLY A 76 10.99 -2.92 7.38
N VAL A 77 12.17 -3.51 7.15
CA VAL A 77 12.41 -4.96 7.37
C VAL A 77 12.22 -5.33 8.83
N VAL A 78 12.72 -4.52 9.77
CA VAL A 78 12.52 -4.72 11.21
C VAL A 78 11.04 -4.67 11.57
N ILE A 79 10.29 -3.70 11.06
CA ILE A 79 8.84 -3.58 11.28
C ILE A 79 8.12 -4.82 10.74
N ILE A 80 8.43 -5.26 9.52
CA ILE A 80 7.83 -6.45 8.90
C ILE A 80 8.14 -7.69 9.75
N TYR A 81 9.39 -7.83 10.22
CA TYR A 81 9.81 -8.95 11.06
C TYR A 81 9.03 -9.04 12.39
N PHE A 82 8.79 -7.92 13.04
CA PHE A 82 7.96 -7.91 14.26
C PHE A 82 6.48 -8.05 13.94
N ALA A 83 6.00 -7.38 12.92
CA ALA A 83 4.59 -7.41 12.54
C ALA A 83 4.11 -8.83 12.18
N HIS A 84 4.90 -9.60 11.42
CA HIS A 84 4.47 -10.95 11.03
C HIS A 84 4.40 -11.94 12.21
N ARG A 85 5.03 -11.64 13.35
CA ARG A 85 4.96 -12.46 14.57
C ARG A 85 3.74 -12.17 15.42
N VAL A 86 3.10 -11.02 15.22
CA VAL A 86 1.90 -10.63 15.97
C VAL A 86 0.71 -11.47 15.52
N ASN A 87 -0.09 -11.94 16.49
CA ASN A 87 -1.25 -12.77 16.18
C ASN A 87 -2.30 -11.97 15.38
N TYR A 88 -2.83 -12.57 14.32
CA TYR A 88 -3.81 -11.94 13.41
C TYR A 88 -5.08 -11.47 14.13
N THR A 89 -5.43 -12.07 15.29
CA THR A 89 -6.59 -11.63 16.09
C THR A 89 -6.42 -10.21 16.63
N ILE A 90 -5.18 -9.80 16.92
CA ILE A 90 -4.86 -8.43 17.38
C ILE A 90 -5.09 -7.46 16.22
N TYR A 91 -4.60 -7.80 15.04
CA TYR A 91 -4.85 -7.00 13.82
C TYR A 91 -6.34 -6.84 13.55
N SER A 92 -7.11 -7.92 13.72
CA SER A 92 -8.56 -7.89 13.53
C SER A 92 -9.26 -6.95 14.53
N LYS A 93 -8.82 -6.87 15.78
CA LYS A 93 -9.38 -5.95 16.80
C LYS A 93 -8.98 -4.49 16.48
N VAL A 94 -7.71 -4.28 16.20
CA VAL A 94 -7.13 -2.95 15.92
C VAL A 94 -7.65 -2.36 14.61
N ALA A 95 -7.96 -3.19 13.62
CA ALA A 95 -8.44 -2.76 12.31
C ALA A 95 -9.64 -1.81 12.38
N SER A 96 -10.63 -2.10 13.23
CA SER A 96 -11.82 -1.24 13.38
C SER A 96 -11.49 0.10 14.01
N LEU A 97 -10.59 0.11 14.99
CA LEU A 97 -10.15 1.34 15.65
C LEU A 97 -9.33 2.21 14.69
N LEU A 98 -8.37 1.60 13.97
CA LEU A 98 -7.57 2.31 12.97
C LEU A 98 -8.44 2.88 11.85
N PHE A 99 -9.43 2.12 11.38
CA PHE A 99 -10.37 2.61 10.36
C PHE A 99 -11.16 3.82 10.88
N LEU A 100 -11.68 3.76 12.10
CA LEU A 100 -12.42 4.87 12.71
C LEU A 100 -11.54 6.13 12.88
N ILE A 101 -10.28 5.96 13.29
CA ILE A 101 -9.31 7.07 13.46
C ILE A 101 -8.90 7.63 12.09
N SER A 102 -8.81 6.81 11.06
CA SER A 102 -8.36 7.26 9.74
C SER A 102 -9.32 8.27 9.09
N ILE A 103 -10.62 8.19 9.39
CA ILE A 103 -11.63 9.09 8.82
C ILE A 103 -11.41 10.55 9.29
N PRO A 104 -11.41 10.87 10.60
CA PRO A 104 -11.16 12.24 11.06
C PRO A 104 -9.77 12.73 10.67
N LEU A 105 -8.78 11.84 10.60
CA LEU A 105 -7.42 12.19 10.19
C LEU A 105 -7.38 12.60 8.71
N LEU A 106 -8.11 11.93 7.83
CA LEU A 106 -8.25 12.33 6.42
C LEU A 106 -8.98 13.66 6.29
N ILE A 107 -10.07 13.88 7.04
CA ILE A 107 -10.82 15.15 7.04
C ILE A 107 -9.90 16.28 7.51
N TYR A 108 -9.14 16.06 8.58
CA TYR A 108 -8.17 17.03 9.08
C TYR A 108 -7.13 17.39 8.01
N THR A 109 -6.60 16.38 7.32
CA THR A 109 -5.57 16.59 6.29
C THR A 109 -6.12 17.31 5.07
N LEU A 110 -7.37 17.09 4.68
CA LEU A 110 -8.01 17.82 3.60
C LEU A 110 -8.14 19.32 3.91
N LYS A 111 -8.40 19.68 5.19
CA LYS A 111 -8.60 21.07 5.60
C LYS A 111 -7.29 21.77 5.95
N TYR A 112 -6.36 21.09 6.61
CA TYR A 112 -5.16 21.67 7.23
C TYR A 112 -3.86 21.03 6.76
N GLY A 113 -3.90 20.11 5.80
CA GLY A 113 -2.70 19.45 5.26
C GLY A 113 -1.73 20.43 4.62
N SER A 114 -0.43 20.16 4.73
CA SER A 114 0.60 20.92 4.03
C SER A 114 0.55 20.62 2.53
N ASN A 115 0.51 21.68 1.73
CA ASN A 115 0.63 21.61 0.28
C ASN A 115 2.07 21.20 -0.10
N ILE A 116 2.29 19.90 -0.29
CA ILE A 116 3.50 19.38 -0.92
C ILE A 116 3.08 18.84 -2.27
N ASN A 117 3.62 19.37 -3.35
CA ASN A 117 3.26 19.03 -4.73
C ASN A 117 1.75 19.24 -5.04
N GLU A 118 1.23 20.43 -4.73
CA GLU A 118 -0.14 20.88 -5.04
C GLU A 118 -1.27 20.04 -4.44
N ALA A 119 -1.00 19.20 -3.45
CA ALA A 119 -2.03 18.39 -2.80
C ALA A 119 -1.88 18.33 -1.29
N ASN A 120 -2.98 18.59 -0.58
CA ASN A 120 -3.10 18.49 0.89
C ASN A 120 -3.16 17.04 1.33
N ARG A 121 -2.02 16.32 1.35
CA ARG A 121 -1.97 14.87 1.67
C ARG A 121 -1.05 14.56 2.84
N TRP A 122 -0.23 15.53 3.25
CA TRP A 122 0.86 15.30 4.17
C TRP A 122 0.66 16.06 5.47
N ILE A 123 0.93 15.40 6.58
CA ILE A 123 1.07 16.02 7.90
C ILE A 123 2.55 16.03 8.23
N LYS A 124 3.09 17.21 8.53
CA LYS A 124 4.45 17.35 9.08
C LYS A 124 4.38 17.09 10.58
N LEU A 125 5.06 16.07 11.05
CA LEU A 125 5.21 15.80 12.47
C LEU A 125 6.26 16.76 13.05
N PRO A 126 5.89 17.68 13.96
CA PRO A 126 6.78 18.76 14.41
C PRO A 126 8.00 18.24 15.17
N VAL A 127 7.94 17.06 15.78
CA VAL A 127 9.01 16.51 16.64
C VAL A 127 10.14 15.87 15.82
N ILE A 128 9.83 15.23 14.69
CA ILE A 128 10.79 14.38 13.95
C ILE A 128 11.04 14.89 12.53
N ASN A 129 10.41 15.99 12.12
CA ASN A 129 10.44 16.52 10.75
C ASN A 129 10.12 15.46 9.67
N LEU A 130 9.39 14.40 10.04
CA LEU A 130 8.91 13.39 9.12
C LEU A 130 7.56 13.83 8.56
N THR A 131 7.41 13.69 7.26
CA THR A 131 6.12 13.86 6.59
C THR A 131 5.39 12.53 6.61
N PHE A 132 4.16 12.54 7.14
CA PHE A 132 3.30 11.38 7.20
C PHE A 132 2.12 11.56 6.25
N GLN A 133 1.91 10.58 5.38
CA GLN A 133 0.79 10.58 4.45
C GLN A 133 -0.40 9.85 5.06
N THR A 134 -1.46 10.59 5.39
CA THR A 134 -2.65 10.05 6.06
C THR A 134 -3.40 9.02 5.21
N SER A 135 -3.38 9.17 3.89
CA SER A 135 -4.00 8.20 2.98
C SER A 135 -3.33 6.82 3.01
N ASP A 136 -2.05 6.71 3.39
CA ASP A 136 -1.37 5.41 3.51
C ASP A 136 -1.87 4.65 4.74
N LEU A 137 -2.05 5.34 5.86
CA LEU A 137 -2.69 4.75 7.04
C LEU A 137 -4.13 4.33 6.74
N ALA A 138 -4.88 5.19 6.06
CA ALA A 138 -6.27 4.91 5.71
C ALA A 138 -6.41 3.69 4.79
N LYS A 139 -5.51 3.53 3.80
CA LYS A 139 -5.44 2.32 2.94
C LYS A 139 -5.22 1.06 3.77
N LEU A 140 -4.21 1.07 4.64
CA LEU A 140 -3.91 -0.07 5.50
C LEU A 140 -5.08 -0.42 6.40
N ALA A 141 -5.64 0.58 7.09
CA ALA A 141 -6.77 0.42 7.99
C ALA A 141 -8.02 -0.10 7.27
N LEU A 142 -8.32 0.42 6.07
CA LEU A 142 -9.43 -0.03 5.25
C LEU A 142 -9.30 -1.50 4.88
N PHE A 143 -8.14 -1.93 4.35
CA PHE A 143 -7.98 -3.30 3.89
C PHE A 143 -7.96 -4.30 5.04
N MET A 144 -7.39 -3.95 6.18
CA MET A 144 -7.49 -4.76 7.40
C MET A 144 -8.96 -4.87 7.87
N TYR A 145 -9.70 -3.76 7.87
CA TYR A 145 -11.11 -3.74 8.25
C TYR A 145 -11.98 -4.54 7.28
N MET A 146 -11.76 -4.39 5.97
CA MET A 146 -12.44 -5.14 4.92
C MET A 146 -12.22 -6.65 5.05
N SER A 147 -10.98 -7.08 5.26
CA SER A 147 -10.64 -8.50 5.45
C SER A 147 -11.38 -9.10 6.66
N ARG A 148 -11.44 -8.36 7.77
CA ARG A 148 -12.22 -8.74 8.95
C ARG A 148 -13.71 -8.84 8.65
N LEU A 149 -14.26 -7.86 7.94
CA LEU A 149 -15.68 -7.79 7.65
C LEU A 149 -16.12 -8.89 6.69
N LEU A 150 -15.31 -9.18 5.66
CA LEU A 150 -15.49 -10.28 4.73
C LEU A 150 -15.52 -11.63 5.46
N SER A 151 -14.54 -11.87 6.35
CA SER A 151 -14.48 -13.10 7.14
C SER A 151 -15.71 -13.29 8.04
N ARG A 152 -16.20 -12.22 8.66
CA ARG A 152 -17.34 -12.29 9.58
C ARG A 152 -18.69 -12.43 8.89
N ARG A 153 -18.81 -12.00 7.63
CA ARG A 153 -20.08 -11.95 6.90
C ARG A 153 -20.21 -13.00 5.80
N GLN A 154 -19.38 -14.03 5.81
CA GLN A 154 -19.37 -15.08 4.78
C GLN A 154 -20.74 -15.75 4.58
N SER A 155 -21.52 -15.95 5.66
CA SER A 155 -22.85 -16.57 5.58
C SER A 155 -23.91 -15.75 4.82
N VAL A 156 -23.76 -14.42 4.82
CA VAL A 156 -24.71 -13.48 4.19
C VAL A 156 -24.08 -12.66 3.06
N ILE A 157 -22.91 -13.08 2.58
CA ILE A 157 -22.06 -12.30 1.65
C ILE A 157 -22.74 -11.99 0.32
N LYS A 158 -23.69 -12.83 -0.13
CA LYS A 158 -24.44 -12.67 -1.38
C LYS A 158 -25.65 -11.74 -1.25
N ASP A 159 -26.09 -11.45 -0.02
CA ASP A 159 -27.19 -10.54 0.24
C ASP A 159 -26.76 -9.09 0.02
N PHE A 160 -27.58 -8.29 -0.69
CA PHE A 160 -27.27 -6.91 -0.99
C PHE A 160 -27.19 -6.03 0.27
N LYS A 161 -28.19 -6.13 1.16
CA LYS A 161 -28.25 -5.26 2.35
C LYS A 161 -27.34 -5.71 3.48
N LYS A 162 -27.28 -7.03 3.74
CA LYS A 162 -26.54 -7.60 4.88
C LYS A 162 -25.08 -7.92 4.57
N GLY A 163 -24.78 -8.24 3.31
CA GLY A 163 -23.44 -8.61 2.84
C GLY A 163 -22.75 -7.47 2.11
N PHE A 164 -23.29 -7.05 0.97
CA PHE A 164 -22.63 -6.12 0.06
C PHE A 164 -22.54 -4.68 0.59
N LEU A 165 -23.66 -4.08 1.02
CA LEU A 165 -23.73 -2.69 1.43
C LEU A 165 -22.76 -2.33 2.56
N PRO A 166 -22.62 -3.14 3.63
CA PRO A 166 -21.64 -2.86 4.67
C PRO A 166 -20.17 -3.01 4.25
N LEU A 167 -19.90 -3.70 3.14
CA LEU A 167 -18.57 -3.85 2.57
C LEU A 167 -18.20 -2.68 1.67
N ILE A 168 -19.13 -2.24 0.83
CA ILE A 168 -18.86 -1.16 -0.11
C ILE A 168 -18.85 0.22 0.56
N ALA A 169 -19.61 0.42 1.64
CA ALA A 169 -19.71 1.69 2.34
C ALA A 169 -18.34 2.19 2.87
N PRO A 170 -17.53 1.40 3.58
CA PRO A 170 -16.19 1.81 4.01
C PRO A 170 -15.26 2.18 2.85
N VAL A 171 -15.33 1.43 1.74
CA VAL A 171 -14.54 1.71 0.53
C VAL A 171 -14.97 3.06 -0.05
N GLY A 172 -16.28 3.27 -0.21
CA GLY A 172 -16.83 4.52 -0.74
C GLY A 172 -16.46 5.73 0.11
N ILE A 173 -16.57 5.64 1.44
CA ILE A 173 -16.20 6.72 2.36
C ILE A 173 -14.73 7.12 2.17
N ILE A 174 -13.81 6.17 2.16
CA ILE A 174 -12.38 6.45 1.99
C ILE A 174 -12.08 6.99 0.59
N CYS A 175 -12.70 6.43 -0.45
CA CYS A 175 -12.53 6.93 -1.82
C CYS A 175 -13.00 8.39 -1.95
N ILE A 176 -14.16 8.74 -1.40
CA ILE A 176 -14.71 10.10 -1.44
C ILE A 176 -13.79 11.08 -0.69
N LEU A 177 -13.24 10.68 0.45
CA LEU A 177 -12.34 11.53 1.23
C LEU A 177 -10.97 11.71 0.55
N ILE A 178 -10.49 10.73 -0.21
CA ILE A 178 -9.17 10.83 -0.88
C ILE A 178 -9.29 11.45 -2.27
N ALA A 179 -10.41 11.29 -2.96
CA ALA A 179 -10.59 11.74 -4.35
C ALA A 179 -10.24 13.21 -4.58
N PRO A 180 -10.64 14.20 -3.72
CA PRO A 180 -10.29 15.60 -3.92
C PRO A 180 -8.79 15.87 -3.88
N ALA A 181 -8.06 15.11 -3.07
CA ALA A 181 -6.60 15.24 -2.95
C ALA A 181 -5.85 14.38 -3.98
N ASN A 182 -6.39 13.23 -4.37
CA ASN A 182 -5.76 12.30 -5.31
C ASN A 182 -6.75 11.29 -5.90
N LEU A 183 -7.32 11.64 -7.05
CA LEU A 183 -8.27 10.80 -7.77
C LEU A 183 -7.65 9.43 -8.15
N SER A 184 -6.40 9.42 -8.62
CA SER A 184 -5.71 8.18 -9.00
C SER A 184 -5.59 7.20 -7.82
N THR A 185 -5.23 7.70 -6.64
CA THR A 185 -5.16 6.89 -5.42
C THR A 185 -6.55 6.41 -4.99
N ALA A 186 -7.58 7.25 -5.10
CA ALA A 186 -8.95 6.86 -4.78
C ALA A 186 -9.45 5.73 -5.69
N LEU A 187 -9.20 5.84 -7.00
CA LEU A 187 -9.55 4.79 -7.98
C LEU A 187 -8.82 3.48 -7.71
N LEU A 188 -7.52 3.56 -7.38
CA LEU A 188 -6.74 2.37 -7.02
C LEU A 188 -7.29 1.69 -5.77
N ILE A 189 -7.62 2.44 -4.72
CA ILE A 189 -8.23 1.91 -3.49
C ILE A 189 -9.59 1.26 -3.79
N GLY A 190 -10.41 1.93 -4.59
CA GLY A 190 -11.70 1.39 -5.05
C GLY A 190 -11.53 0.07 -5.80
N GLY A 191 -10.60 0.01 -6.75
CA GLY A 191 -10.28 -1.20 -7.51
C GLY A 191 -9.81 -2.36 -6.63
N ILE A 192 -8.88 -2.10 -5.69
CA ILE A 192 -8.43 -3.14 -4.73
C ILE A 192 -9.59 -3.56 -3.82
N GLY A 193 -10.43 -2.63 -3.36
CA GLY A 193 -11.62 -2.94 -2.56
C GLY A 193 -12.59 -3.86 -3.31
N LEU A 194 -12.88 -3.58 -4.58
CA LEU A 194 -13.69 -4.45 -5.43
C LEU A 194 -13.04 -5.82 -5.66
N MET A 195 -11.74 -5.86 -5.87
CA MET A 195 -10.98 -7.11 -6.01
C MET A 195 -11.06 -7.96 -4.74
N LEU A 196 -10.90 -7.36 -3.56
CA LEU A 196 -11.07 -8.05 -2.28
C LEU A 196 -12.49 -8.61 -2.11
N MET A 197 -13.52 -7.85 -2.49
CA MET A 197 -14.90 -8.32 -2.45
C MET A 197 -15.13 -9.46 -3.45
N PHE A 198 -14.52 -9.42 -4.63
CA PHE A 198 -14.58 -10.51 -5.62
C PHE A 198 -13.95 -11.79 -5.08
N ILE A 199 -12.73 -11.71 -4.50
CA ILE A 199 -12.04 -12.83 -3.84
C ILE A 199 -12.89 -13.35 -2.67
N GLY A 200 -13.54 -12.45 -1.93
CA GLY A 200 -14.43 -12.76 -0.82
C GLY A 200 -15.77 -13.39 -1.20
N ARG A 201 -16.01 -13.69 -2.51
CA ARG A 201 -17.21 -14.33 -3.06
C ARG A 201 -18.48 -13.47 -2.97
N VAL A 202 -18.35 -12.16 -2.96
CA VAL A 202 -19.49 -11.25 -3.14
C VAL A 202 -20.11 -11.45 -4.52
N SER A 203 -21.42 -11.25 -4.65
CA SER A 203 -22.12 -11.40 -5.92
C SER A 203 -21.55 -10.48 -7.00
N VAL A 204 -21.12 -11.06 -8.13
CA VAL A 204 -20.56 -10.32 -9.29
C VAL A 204 -21.54 -9.28 -9.82
N LYS A 205 -22.83 -9.53 -9.76
CA LYS A 205 -23.87 -8.58 -10.18
C LYS A 205 -23.78 -7.25 -9.42
N HIS A 206 -23.54 -7.30 -8.10
CA HIS A 206 -23.37 -6.10 -7.27
C HIS A 206 -22.06 -5.35 -7.57
N LEU A 207 -20.97 -6.09 -7.86
CA LEU A 207 -19.69 -5.50 -8.24
C LEU A 207 -19.80 -4.78 -9.59
N LEU A 208 -20.43 -5.40 -10.59
CA LEU A 208 -20.65 -4.79 -11.91
C LEU A 208 -21.52 -3.54 -11.80
N LEU A 209 -22.53 -3.53 -10.93
CA LEU A 209 -23.34 -2.35 -10.67
C LEU A 209 -22.49 -1.18 -10.17
N VAL A 210 -21.60 -1.42 -9.22
CA VAL A 210 -20.69 -0.35 -8.70
C VAL A 210 -19.74 0.15 -9.79
N VAL A 211 -19.16 -0.75 -10.56
CA VAL A 211 -18.29 -0.37 -11.68
C VAL A 211 -19.06 0.47 -12.70
N GLY A 212 -20.27 0.07 -13.07
CA GLY A 212 -21.13 0.82 -13.98
C GLY A 212 -21.44 2.24 -13.46
N VAL A 213 -21.83 2.35 -12.19
CA VAL A 213 -22.10 3.65 -11.55
C VAL A 213 -20.84 4.52 -11.45
N ALA A 214 -19.68 3.93 -11.14
CA ALA A 214 -18.42 4.67 -11.05
C ALA A 214 -17.91 5.15 -12.42
N LEU A 215 -18.22 4.45 -13.51
CA LEU A 215 -17.83 4.84 -14.87
C LEU A 215 -18.73 5.96 -15.44
N MET A 216 -19.99 6.09 -15.02
CA MET A 216 -20.89 7.14 -15.52
C MET A 216 -20.33 8.56 -15.46
N PRO A 217 -19.82 9.08 -14.33
CA PRO A 217 -19.26 10.42 -14.27
C PRO A 217 -17.99 10.57 -15.10
N LEU A 218 -17.19 9.51 -15.27
CA LEU A 218 -16.02 9.51 -16.12
C LEU A 218 -16.39 9.64 -17.60
N ILE A 219 -17.43 8.92 -18.06
CA ILE A 219 -17.95 9.01 -19.43
C ILE A 219 -18.51 10.40 -19.68
N PHE A 220 -19.26 10.96 -18.70
CA PHE A 220 -19.83 12.30 -18.82
C PHE A 220 -18.77 13.39 -18.90
N LEU A 221 -17.69 13.27 -18.12
CA LEU A 221 -16.54 14.19 -18.16
C LEU A 221 -15.81 14.14 -19.51
N VAL A 222 -15.61 12.95 -20.07
CA VAL A 222 -14.95 12.78 -21.36
C VAL A 222 -15.83 13.30 -22.51
N SER A 223 -17.14 13.02 -22.48
CA SER A 223 -18.07 13.49 -23.52
C SER A 223 -18.33 15.00 -23.45
N GLY A 224 -18.29 15.61 -22.24
CA GLY A 224 -18.46 17.05 -22.05
C GLY A 224 -17.22 17.88 -22.35
N SER A 225 -16.04 17.27 -22.41
CA SER A 225 -14.76 17.93 -22.77
C SER A 225 -14.52 18.01 -24.28
N SER A 226 -15.42 17.47 -25.10
CA SER A 226 -15.31 17.46 -26.58
C SER A 226 -16.04 18.62 -27.25
N HIS A 227 -16.42 19.66 -26.51
CA HIS A 227 -16.96 20.93 -26.98
C HIS A 227 -16.06 22.12 -26.55
#